data_0d8c06ab1f01f3f8a6539b45ff461ed9
#
_entry.id   0d8c06ab1f01f3f8a6539b45ff461ed9
#
_cell.length_a   1.000
_cell.length_b   1.000
_cell.length_c   1.000
_cell.angle_alpha   90.00
_cell.angle_beta   90.00
_cell.angle_gamma   90.00
#
_symmetry.space_group_name_H-M   'P 1'
#
loop_
_entity.id
_entity.type
_entity.pdbx_description
1 polymer ?
#
loop_
_entity_poly.entity_id
_entity_poly.type
_entity_poly.pdbx_seq_one_letter_code
_entity_poly.pdbx_strand_id
1 'polypeptide(L)'
;MSNEDCETKDSIETRTERALTECMTVLPDHGRAEDAPGLFVVVGENCNGEYLVDTRTESCECKDAKYRDPEGGCKHIRRCRIAQGETPVPAGALGEITIDSTFGAQLETSAKFATADGGIIDAESGEKISDETESTTSWSDPMAETDKYGKPTGDHYVTCQECGIEVLTALADCATHREGCSE
;
A
#
# COMPACT_ATOMS: atom_id res chain seq x y z
N MET A 1 -33.43 -22.32 10.15
CA MET A 1 -33.24 -21.41 9.01
C MET A 1 -32.71 -20.14 9.61
N SER A 2 -31.42 -20.09 9.78
CA SER A 2 -30.70 -18.96 10.39
C SER A 2 -30.22 -18.08 9.24
N ASN A 3 -30.80 -16.89 9.14
CA ASN A 3 -30.26 -15.83 8.30
C ASN A 3 -28.92 -15.41 8.88
N GLU A 4 -27.84 -15.84 8.25
CA GLU A 4 -26.55 -15.19 8.41
C GLU A 4 -26.61 -13.93 7.57
N ASP A 5 -26.97 -12.84 8.25
CA ASP A 5 -26.82 -11.49 7.73
C ASP A 5 -25.37 -11.29 7.38
N CYS A 6 -25.08 -11.27 6.07
CA CYS A 6 -23.84 -10.77 5.51
C CYS A 6 -23.79 -9.26 5.81
N GLU A 7 -23.43 -8.90 7.03
CA GLU A 7 -23.02 -7.54 7.35
C GLU A 7 -21.69 -7.29 6.66
N THR A 8 -21.75 -6.71 5.47
CA THR A 8 -20.64 -5.99 4.85
C THR A 8 -20.38 -4.75 5.71
N LYS A 9 -19.76 -4.96 6.84
CA LYS A 9 -19.28 -3.89 7.68
C LYS A 9 -17.92 -3.49 7.13
N ASP A 10 -17.87 -2.45 6.30
CA ASP A 10 -16.68 -1.64 6.04
C ASP A 10 -16.22 -0.89 7.31
N SER A 11 -16.25 -1.57 8.46
CA SER A 11 -15.76 -0.99 9.68
C SER A 11 -14.24 -1.10 9.68
N ILE A 12 -13.60 0.07 9.75
CA ILE A 12 -12.14 0.17 9.91
C ILE A 12 -11.71 -0.70 11.08
N GLU A 13 -10.71 -1.53 10.86
CA GLU A 13 -10.16 -2.37 11.91
C GLU A 13 -9.65 -1.48 13.06
N THR A 14 -10.00 -1.82 14.29
CA THR A 14 -9.77 -1.01 15.51
C THR A 14 -8.31 -0.54 15.68
N ARG A 15 -7.31 -1.32 15.25
CA ARG A 15 -5.90 -0.89 15.32
C ARG A 15 -5.57 0.18 14.30
N THR A 16 -6.16 0.11 13.13
CA THR A 16 -6.04 1.14 12.09
C THR A 16 -6.74 2.41 12.51
N GLU A 17 -7.94 2.33 13.06
CA GLU A 17 -8.65 3.47 13.63
C GLU A 17 -7.79 4.16 14.70
N ARG A 18 -7.26 3.41 15.66
CA ARG A 18 -6.37 3.96 16.69
C ARG A 18 -5.06 4.50 16.14
N ALA A 19 -4.54 3.94 15.07
CA ALA A 19 -3.36 4.45 14.38
C ALA A 19 -3.62 5.82 13.73
N LEU A 20 -4.86 6.08 13.32
CA LEU A 20 -5.25 7.33 12.67
C LEU A 20 -5.70 8.41 13.67
N THR A 21 -6.38 8.02 14.76
CA THR A 21 -7.06 8.96 15.68
C THR A 21 -6.26 9.30 16.93
N GLU A 22 -5.42 8.38 17.43
CA GLU A 22 -4.63 8.64 18.62
C GLU A 22 -3.48 9.61 18.32
N CYS A 23 -3.23 10.57 19.23
CA CYS A 23 -2.10 11.48 19.12
C CYS A 23 -0.79 10.69 19.25
N MET A 24 -0.07 10.56 18.14
CA MET A 24 1.21 9.87 18.05
C MET A 24 2.14 10.60 17.09
N THR A 25 3.32 10.95 17.56
CA THR A 25 4.38 11.52 16.73
C THR A 25 5.31 10.42 16.23
N VAL A 26 5.52 10.38 14.92
CA VAL A 26 6.46 9.46 14.26
C VAL A 26 7.71 10.25 13.92
N LEU A 27 8.83 9.87 14.50
CA LEU A 27 10.12 10.54 14.35
C LEU A 27 11.08 9.64 13.55
N PRO A 28 11.35 9.96 12.28
CA PRO A 28 12.46 9.40 11.56
C PRO A 28 13.77 10.00 12.05
N ASP A 29 14.87 9.32 11.85
CA ASP A 29 16.23 9.81 12.12
C ASP A 29 16.39 10.50 13.49
N HIS A 30 15.80 9.90 14.52
CA HIS A 30 15.81 10.45 15.88
C HIS A 30 16.18 9.39 16.92
N GLY A 31 17.12 9.72 17.79
CA GLY A 31 17.53 8.89 18.92
C GLY A 31 17.97 7.49 18.47
N ARG A 32 17.20 6.44 18.81
CA ARG A 32 17.54 5.05 18.43
C ARG A 32 17.28 4.71 16.96
N ALA A 33 16.61 5.59 16.23
CA ALA A 33 16.36 5.47 14.80
C ALA A 33 17.30 6.31 13.94
N GLU A 34 18.29 7.00 14.55
CA GLU A 34 19.27 7.84 13.85
C GLU A 34 20.08 7.00 12.85
N ASP A 35 20.28 7.51 11.65
CA ASP A 35 20.99 6.87 10.53
C ASP A 35 20.45 5.47 10.15
N ALA A 36 19.22 5.12 10.52
CA ALA A 36 18.64 3.79 10.30
C ALA A 36 17.36 3.85 9.46
N PRO A 37 17.44 3.80 8.12
CA PRO A 37 16.27 3.83 7.25
C PRO A 37 15.24 2.75 7.59
N GLY A 38 13.97 3.12 7.66
CA GLY A 38 12.87 2.22 8.02
C GLY A 38 12.69 1.98 9.53
N LEU A 39 13.55 2.58 10.38
CA LEU A 39 13.33 2.67 11.81
C LEU A 39 12.70 4.01 12.17
N PHE A 40 11.78 3.97 13.15
CA PHE A 40 11.10 5.15 13.67
C PHE A 40 10.98 5.08 15.18
N VAL A 41 11.11 6.24 15.81
CA VAL A 41 10.71 6.41 17.21
C VAL A 41 9.28 6.95 17.23
N VAL A 42 8.37 6.22 17.86
CA VAL A 42 6.98 6.62 18.00
C VAL A 42 6.70 7.03 19.45
N VAL A 43 6.25 8.27 19.64
CA VAL A 43 5.89 8.86 20.92
C VAL A 43 4.40 9.15 20.91
N GLY A 44 3.67 8.71 21.92
CA GLY A 44 2.24 8.96 22.03
C GLY A 44 1.86 9.50 23.42
N GLU A 45 0.81 10.32 23.51
CA GLU A 45 0.32 10.90 24.77
C GLU A 45 -0.05 9.85 25.81
N ASN A 46 -0.62 8.73 25.38
CA ASN A 46 -1.02 7.61 26.24
C ASN A 46 0.05 6.52 26.36
N CYS A 47 1.22 6.74 25.81
CA CYS A 47 2.35 5.82 25.87
C CYS A 47 3.27 6.28 27.01
N ASN A 48 3.50 5.42 28.00
CA ASN A 48 4.50 5.67 29.06
C ASN A 48 5.92 5.55 28.48
N GLY A 49 6.21 6.26 27.37
CA GLY A 49 7.50 6.25 26.74
C GLY A 49 7.44 6.26 25.20
N GLU A 50 8.60 6.11 24.63
CA GLU A 50 8.82 5.95 23.21
C GLU A 50 8.94 4.48 22.84
N TYR A 51 8.50 4.13 21.62
CA TYR A 51 8.64 2.81 21.05
C TYR A 51 9.48 2.85 19.78
N LEU A 52 10.46 1.97 19.68
CA LEU A 52 11.16 1.73 18.42
C LEU A 52 10.29 0.84 17.53
N VAL A 53 10.12 1.28 16.29
CA VAL A 53 9.34 0.60 15.26
C VAL A 53 10.23 0.38 14.03
N ASP A 54 10.32 -0.85 13.55
CA ASP A 54 10.94 -1.19 12.27
C ASP A 54 9.84 -1.62 11.29
N THR A 55 9.59 -0.82 10.25
CA THR A 55 8.56 -1.09 9.25
C THR A 55 8.95 -2.21 8.28
N ARG A 56 10.25 -2.46 8.09
CA ARG A 56 10.78 -3.50 7.19
C ARG A 56 10.60 -4.90 7.76
N THR A 57 10.79 -5.04 9.07
CA THR A 57 10.65 -6.32 9.78
C THR A 57 9.31 -6.44 10.51
N GLU A 58 8.44 -5.45 10.38
CA GLU A 58 7.14 -5.35 11.08
C GLU A 58 7.25 -5.49 12.60
N SER A 59 8.35 -5.02 13.19
CA SER A 59 8.59 -5.15 14.61
C SER A 59 8.33 -3.86 15.39
N CYS A 60 7.85 -3.98 16.63
CA CYS A 60 7.61 -2.88 17.54
C CYS A 60 7.82 -3.34 18.98
N GLU A 61 8.40 -2.46 19.80
CA GLU A 61 8.64 -2.75 21.22
C GLU A 61 7.38 -2.73 22.11
N CYS A 62 6.22 -2.34 21.59
CA CYS A 62 4.99 -2.26 22.36
C CYS A 62 4.47 -3.64 22.78
N LYS A 63 3.66 -3.66 23.83
CA LYS A 63 3.08 -4.91 24.37
C LYS A 63 2.16 -5.63 23.38
N ASP A 64 1.45 -4.88 22.52
CA ASP A 64 0.56 -5.48 21.53
C ASP A 64 1.34 -6.27 20.48
N ALA A 65 2.44 -5.71 19.95
CA ALA A 65 3.33 -6.41 19.03
C ALA A 65 4.04 -7.61 19.69
N LYS A 66 4.57 -7.42 20.93
CA LYS A 66 5.35 -8.46 21.63
C LYS A 66 4.52 -9.69 22.03
N TYR A 67 3.26 -9.50 22.41
CA TYR A 67 2.46 -10.57 23.04
C TYR A 67 1.28 -11.06 22.21
N ARG A 68 0.84 -10.28 21.21
CA ARG A 68 -0.34 -10.61 20.40
C ARG A 68 -0.01 -10.85 18.94
N ASP A 69 1.11 -10.30 18.48
CA ASP A 69 1.58 -10.40 17.09
C ASP A 69 0.42 -10.25 16.08
N PRO A 70 -0.25 -9.09 16.07
CA PRO A 70 -1.45 -8.91 15.26
C PRO A 70 -1.12 -8.88 13.78
N GLU A 71 -1.96 -9.52 12.97
CA GLU A 71 -1.88 -9.44 11.51
C GLU A 71 -1.89 -7.97 11.05
N GLY A 72 -0.99 -7.62 10.13
CA GLY A 72 -0.79 -6.24 9.68
C GLY A 72 -0.17 -5.29 10.71
N GLY A 73 0.32 -5.83 11.83
CA GLY A 73 1.05 -5.09 12.86
C GLY A 73 0.17 -4.35 13.88
N CYS A 74 0.82 -3.86 14.92
CA CYS A 74 0.17 -3.03 15.94
C CYS A 74 -0.12 -1.61 15.43
N LYS A 75 -0.86 -0.81 16.19
CA LYS A 75 -1.19 0.58 15.84
C LYS A 75 0.04 1.46 15.51
N HIS A 76 1.19 1.23 16.14
CA HIS A 76 2.40 2.01 15.90
C HIS A 76 3.03 1.66 14.54
N ILE A 77 3.09 0.38 14.16
CA ILE A 77 3.55 -0.06 12.85
C ILE A 77 2.64 0.50 11.76
N ARG A 78 1.31 0.37 11.93
CA ARG A 78 0.32 0.91 10.99
C ARG A 78 0.44 2.43 10.86
N ARG A 79 0.61 3.16 11.98
CA ARG A 79 0.85 4.61 11.98
C ARG A 79 2.04 4.97 11.11
N CYS A 80 3.20 4.30 11.30
CA CYS A 80 4.40 4.56 10.52
C CYS A 80 4.16 4.30 9.02
N ARG A 81 3.58 3.15 8.66
CA ARG A 81 3.33 2.78 7.26
C ARG A 81 2.36 3.71 6.56
N ILE A 82 1.28 4.10 7.24
CA ILE A 82 0.32 5.04 6.66
C ILE A 82 0.97 6.42 6.51
N ALA A 83 1.69 6.89 7.51
CA ALA A 83 2.36 8.18 7.49
C ALA A 83 3.46 8.28 6.41
N GLN A 84 4.13 7.18 6.09
CA GLN A 84 5.08 7.09 4.98
C GLN A 84 4.41 6.94 3.60
N GLY A 85 3.10 6.75 3.56
CA GLY A 85 2.38 6.49 2.32
C GLY A 85 2.58 5.06 1.76
N GLU A 86 3.15 4.14 2.54
CA GLU A 86 3.27 2.73 2.16
C GLU A 86 1.91 2.02 2.16
N THR A 87 1.07 2.36 3.12
CA THR A 87 -0.30 1.83 3.24
C THR A 87 -1.27 2.99 3.12
N PRO A 88 -2.24 2.95 2.20
CA PRO A 88 -3.22 4.03 2.09
C PRO A 88 -4.18 4.02 3.28
N VAL A 89 -4.66 5.21 3.66
CA VAL A 89 -5.77 5.35 4.61
C VAL A 89 -7.01 4.73 3.97
N PRO A 90 -7.73 3.81 4.64
CA PRO A 90 -8.92 3.19 4.08
C PRO A 90 -9.99 4.22 3.72
N ALA A 91 -10.69 4.03 2.59
CA ALA A 91 -11.75 4.93 2.12
C ALA A 91 -12.86 5.15 3.16
N GLY A 92 -13.22 4.11 3.92
CA GLY A 92 -14.20 4.19 5.01
C GLY A 92 -13.77 5.05 6.20
N ALA A 93 -12.47 5.39 6.32
CA ALA A 93 -11.99 6.29 7.36
C ALA A 93 -12.40 7.75 7.12
N LEU A 94 -12.55 8.14 5.84
CA LEU A 94 -12.86 9.50 5.45
C LEU A 94 -14.33 9.80 5.75
N GLY A 95 -14.56 10.66 6.75
CA GLY A 95 -15.90 11.10 7.17
C GLY A 95 -16.45 10.40 8.41
N GLU A 96 -15.91 9.25 8.82
CA GLU A 96 -16.34 8.55 10.04
C GLU A 96 -15.46 8.84 11.25
N ILE A 97 -14.17 9.09 11.04
CA ILE A 97 -13.20 9.36 12.11
C ILE A 97 -12.51 10.70 11.93
N THR A 98 -12.09 11.29 13.05
CA THR A 98 -11.24 12.48 13.04
C THR A 98 -9.78 12.04 13.13
N ILE A 99 -9.06 12.22 12.03
CA ILE A 99 -7.62 11.91 11.98
C ILE A 99 -6.87 12.91 12.87
N ASP A 100 -5.86 12.41 13.58
CA ASP A 100 -4.96 13.22 14.39
C ASP A 100 -4.34 14.35 13.56
N SER A 101 -4.47 15.60 14.02
CA SER A 101 -3.98 16.78 13.30
C SER A 101 -2.47 16.85 13.14
N THR A 102 -1.72 16.06 13.91
CA THR A 102 -0.25 15.95 13.83
C THR A 102 0.21 14.73 13.02
N PHE A 103 -0.75 14.07 12.33
CA PHE A 103 -0.47 12.88 11.55
C PHE A 103 0.58 13.16 10.46
N GLY A 104 1.72 12.47 10.54
CA GLY A 104 2.78 12.60 9.52
C GLY A 104 3.59 13.89 9.56
N ALA A 105 3.33 14.81 10.50
CA ALA A 105 3.92 16.16 10.53
C ALA A 105 5.47 16.20 10.56
N GLN A 106 6.13 15.11 10.95
CA GLN A 106 7.59 15.01 11.05
C GLN A 106 8.21 14.17 9.91
N LEU A 107 7.41 13.80 8.93
CA LEU A 107 7.86 13.00 7.78
C LEU A 107 7.92 13.90 6.53
N GLU A 108 8.87 13.62 5.65
CA GLU A 108 8.96 14.28 4.34
C GLU A 108 7.99 13.67 3.32
N THR A 109 7.39 12.52 3.66
CA THR A 109 6.42 11.81 2.83
C THR A 109 5.00 12.14 3.24
N SER A 110 4.08 12.19 2.27
CA SER A 110 2.66 12.42 2.53
C SER A 110 1.88 11.09 2.63
N ALA A 111 0.83 11.10 3.46
CA ALA A 111 -0.09 9.98 3.54
C ALA A 111 -0.90 9.86 2.23
N LYS A 112 -1.27 8.64 1.87
CA LYS A 112 -2.14 8.35 0.74
C LYS A 112 -3.51 7.94 1.22
N PHE A 113 -4.54 8.24 0.45
CA PHE A 113 -5.92 7.89 0.77
C PHE A 113 -6.50 6.98 -0.29
N ALA A 114 -7.13 5.88 0.12
CA ALA A 114 -7.92 5.06 -0.78
C ALA A 114 -9.25 5.77 -1.07
N THR A 115 -9.69 5.75 -2.33
CA THR A 115 -11.00 6.26 -2.74
C THR A 115 -12.01 5.12 -2.83
N ALA A 116 -13.31 5.43 -2.74
CA ALA A 116 -14.37 4.42 -2.79
C ALA A 116 -14.46 3.67 -4.14
N ASP A 117 -13.89 4.24 -5.19
CA ASP A 117 -13.77 3.66 -6.53
C ASP A 117 -12.48 2.82 -6.72
N GLY A 118 -11.72 2.59 -5.65
CA GLY A 118 -10.51 1.77 -5.64
C GLY A 118 -9.23 2.51 -6.08
N GLY A 119 -9.31 3.82 -6.32
CA GLY A 119 -8.14 4.64 -6.60
C GLY A 119 -7.38 5.03 -5.33
N ILE A 120 -6.18 5.59 -5.50
CA ILE A 120 -5.38 6.18 -4.42
C ILE A 120 -5.15 7.64 -4.75
N ILE A 121 -5.28 8.52 -3.76
CA ILE A 121 -4.96 9.94 -3.87
C ILE A 121 -3.89 10.33 -2.86
N ASP A 122 -3.03 11.24 -3.25
CA ASP A 122 -2.07 11.88 -2.34
C ASP A 122 -2.77 12.90 -1.46
N ALA A 123 -2.45 12.91 -0.17
CA ALA A 123 -3.11 13.77 0.82
C ALA A 123 -2.79 15.26 0.63
N GLU A 124 -1.61 15.58 0.13
CA GLU A 124 -1.12 16.96 0.02
C GLU A 124 -1.54 17.60 -1.30
N SER A 125 -1.37 16.87 -2.41
CA SER A 125 -1.69 17.39 -3.74
C SER A 125 -3.14 17.14 -4.16
N GLY A 126 -3.81 16.14 -3.58
CA GLY A 126 -5.13 15.67 -4.00
C GLY A 126 -5.13 15.00 -5.38
N GLU A 127 -3.96 14.78 -5.97
CA GLU A 127 -3.82 14.09 -7.25
C GLU A 127 -4.08 12.60 -7.08
N LYS A 128 -4.82 12.02 -8.03
CA LYS A 128 -4.91 10.56 -8.12
C LYS A 128 -3.51 10.03 -8.43
N ILE A 129 -2.99 9.26 -7.50
CA ILE A 129 -1.86 8.40 -7.79
C ILE A 129 -2.49 7.24 -8.57
N SER A 130 -2.42 7.32 -9.90
CA SER A 130 -2.60 6.13 -10.71
C SER A 130 -1.55 5.15 -10.21
N ASP A 131 -2.00 3.97 -9.84
CA ASP A 131 -1.11 2.83 -9.57
C ASP A 131 -0.56 2.39 -10.94
N GLU A 132 0.19 3.29 -11.57
CA GLU A 132 1.17 2.95 -12.56
C GLU A 132 2.37 2.44 -11.74
N THR A 133 2.23 1.26 -11.13
CA THR A 133 3.32 0.32 -11.25
C THR A 133 3.46 0.14 -12.75
N GLU A 134 4.18 1.07 -13.38
CA GLU A 134 4.90 0.74 -14.58
C GLU A 134 5.73 -0.48 -14.20
N SER A 135 5.15 -1.66 -14.43
CA SER A 135 5.97 -2.79 -14.81
C SER A 135 6.71 -2.26 -16.03
N THR A 136 7.99 -2.04 -15.87
CA THR A 136 8.90 -1.51 -16.89
C THR A 136 9.05 -2.48 -18.07
N THR A 137 8.16 -3.44 -18.19
CA THR A 137 8.03 -4.29 -19.36
C THR A 137 7.31 -3.48 -20.42
N SER A 138 8.08 -2.88 -21.31
CA SER A 138 7.57 -2.11 -22.42
C SER A 138 6.90 -3.05 -23.42
N TRP A 139 5.60 -3.29 -23.25
CA TRP A 139 4.77 -4.03 -24.18
C TRP A 139 4.32 -3.13 -25.34
N SER A 140 4.17 -3.71 -26.53
CA SER A 140 3.55 -3.03 -27.66
C SER A 140 2.06 -2.79 -27.44
N ASP A 141 1.44 -1.94 -28.27
CA ASP A 141 -0.01 -1.87 -28.33
C ASP A 141 -0.62 -3.25 -28.65
N PRO A 142 -1.77 -3.60 -28.06
CA PRO A 142 -2.44 -4.88 -28.33
C PRO A 142 -2.80 -5.03 -29.82
N MET A 143 -2.38 -6.13 -30.44
CA MET A 143 -2.69 -6.47 -31.83
C MET A 143 -3.69 -7.61 -31.86
N ALA A 144 -4.72 -7.47 -32.70
CA ALA A 144 -5.71 -8.53 -32.87
C ALA A 144 -5.09 -9.77 -33.51
N GLU A 145 -5.28 -10.93 -32.89
CA GLU A 145 -4.88 -12.20 -33.48
C GLU A 145 -5.80 -12.56 -34.66
N THR A 146 -5.20 -13.02 -35.73
CA THR A 146 -5.94 -13.49 -36.90
C THR A 146 -5.59 -14.95 -37.21
N ASP A 147 -6.57 -15.69 -37.67
CA ASP A 147 -6.36 -17.05 -38.18
C ASP A 147 -5.55 -17.04 -39.47
N LYS A 148 -5.17 -18.24 -39.95
CA LYS A 148 -4.43 -18.43 -41.22
C LYS A 148 -5.16 -17.90 -42.47
N TYR A 149 -6.42 -17.51 -42.35
CA TYR A 149 -7.24 -16.91 -43.40
C TYR A 149 -7.47 -15.40 -43.20
N GLY A 150 -6.82 -14.77 -42.18
CA GLY A 150 -6.93 -13.39 -41.88
C GLY A 150 -8.20 -12.96 -41.13
N LYS A 151 -8.94 -13.92 -40.55
CA LYS A 151 -10.10 -13.62 -39.73
C LYS A 151 -9.68 -13.41 -38.28
N PRO A 152 -10.17 -12.35 -37.60
CA PRO A 152 -9.92 -12.15 -36.18
C PRO A 152 -10.41 -13.32 -35.36
N THR A 153 -9.58 -13.85 -34.47
CA THR A 153 -9.92 -14.91 -33.51
C THR A 153 -10.69 -14.38 -32.31
N GLY A 154 -10.59 -13.09 -32.05
CA GLY A 154 -11.16 -12.41 -30.87
C GLY A 154 -10.15 -12.20 -29.75
N ASP A 155 -8.99 -12.84 -29.86
CA ASP A 155 -7.89 -12.65 -28.91
C ASP A 155 -6.96 -11.53 -29.37
N HIS A 156 -6.18 -10.97 -28.43
CA HIS A 156 -5.19 -9.96 -28.70
C HIS A 156 -3.85 -10.41 -28.11
N TYR A 157 -2.77 -10.10 -28.80
CA TYR A 157 -1.42 -10.33 -28.31
C TYR A 157 -0.64 -9.02 -28.18
N VAL A 158 0.37 -9.04 -27.33
CA VAL A 158 1.33 -7.96 -27.12
C VAL A 158 2.74 -8.51 -27.30
N THR A 159 3.66 -7.67 -27.74
CA THR A 159 5.07 -8.03 -27.94
C THR A 159 5.94 -7.25 -26.99
N CYS A 160 6.82 -7.90 -26.25
CA CYS A 160 7.82 -7.22 -25.43
C CYS A 160 8.79 -6.47 -26.34
N GLN A 161 8.95 -5.17 -26.14
CA GLN A 161 9.81 -4.32 -26.98
C GLN A 161 11.30 -4.59 -26.78
N GLU A 162 11.68 -5.21 -25.65
CA GLU A 162 13.10 -5.53 -25.37
C GLU A 162 13.51 -6.89 -25.92
N CYS A 163 12.78 -7.95 -25.60
CA CYS A 163 13.16 -9.32 -25.98
C CYS A 163 12.36 -9.91 -27.16
N GLY A 164 11.32 -9.21 -27.63
CA GLY A 164 10.51 -9.63 -28.79
C GLY A 164 9.64 -10.86 -28.54
N ILE A 165 9.39 -11.26 -27.29
CA ILE A 165 8.43 -12.34 -27.00
C ILE A 165 7.01 -11.84 -27.27
N GLU A 166 6.19 -12.68 -27.89
CA GLU A 166 4.77 -12.41 -28.13
C GLU A 166 3.93 -13.30 -27.21
N VAL A 167 2.96 -12.68 -26.53
CA VAL A 167 2.05 -13.38 -25.62
C VAL A 167 0.64 -12.81 -25.77
N LEU A 168 -0.37 -13.60 -25.42
CA LEU A 168 -1.73 -13.08 -25.31
C LEU A 168 -1.78 -11.99 -24.23
N THR A 169 -2.52 -10.93 -24.47
CA THR A 169 -2.64 -9.79 -23.52
C THR A 169 -3.05 -10.26 -22.12
N ALA A 170 -3.90 -11.27 -22.03
CA ALA A 170 -4.33 -11.86 -20.74
C ALA A 170 -3.20 -12.60 -19.98
N LEU A 171 -2.08 -12.88 -20.62
CA LEU A 171 -0.94 -13.62 -20.07
C LEU A 171 0.33 -12.75 -19.95
N ALA A 172 0.25 -11.47 -20.27
CA ALA A 172 1.39 -10.56 -20.24
C ALA A 172 2.04 -10.49 -18.85
N ASP A 173 1.24 -10.44 -17.78
CA ASP A 173 1.73 -10.37 -16.39
C ASP A 173 2.41 -11.66 -15.90
N CYS A 174 2.26 -12.77 -16.62
CA CYS A 174 2.82 -14.07 -16.26
C CYS A 174 3.85 -14.56 -17.30
N ALA A 175 4.23 -13.70 -18.24
CA ALA A 175 5.09 -14.09 -19.35
C ALA A 175 6.53 -14.29 -18.88
N THR A 176 7.15 -15.40 -19.31
CA THR A 176 8.58 -15.62 -19.07
C THR A 176 9.39 -14.95 -20.17
N HIS A 177 10.13 -13.92 -19.85
CA HIS A 177 10.98 -13.19 -20.78
C HIS A 177 12.24 -13.97 -21.15
N ARG A 178 12.86 -13.61 -22.28
CA ARG A 178 14.14 -14.18 -22.71
C ARG A 178 15.29 -13.66 -21.85
N GLU A 179 16.38 -14.45 -21.75
CA GLU A 179 17.60 -14.02 -21.05
C GLU A 179 18.09 -12.66 -21.59
N GLY A 180 18.29 -11.70 -20.69
CA GLY A 180 18.76 -10.36 -21.01
C GLY A 180 17.66 -9.30 -21.11
N CYS A 181 16.39 -9.65 -20.86
CA CYS A 181 15.31 -8.68 -20.68
C CYS A 181 15.41 -8.11 -19.25
N SER A 182 15.28 -6.79 -19.13
CA SER A 182 15.32 -6.11 -17.82
C SER A 182 13.94 -6.17 -17.16
N GLU A 183 13.64 -7.29 -16.53
CA GLU A 183 12.50 -7.43 -15.63
C GLU A 183 12.94 -7.32 -14.18
#